data_bfe5b06a960ea93f79697951c5463e38
#
_entry.id   bfe5b06a960ea93f79697951c5463e38
#
_cell.length_a   1.000
_cell.length_b   1.000
_cell.length_c   1.000
_cell.angle_alpha   90.00
_cell.angle_beta   90.00
_cell.angle_gamma   90.00
#
_symmetry.space_group_name_H-M   'P 1'
#
loop_
_entity.id
_entity.type
_entity.pdbx_description
1 polymer ?
#
loop_
_entity_poly.entity_id
_entity_poly.type
_entity_poly.pdbx_seq_one_letter_code
_entity_poly.pdbx_strand_id
1 'polypeptide(L)'
;MPKLKKELHWMVNIALGHYLFLAAIIFIIGVIGIFLNRKNIIIILMSIELILLAVNINLVSFSIFTQDLTGQIFTMFILTVAAAEAAIGLAIIVVYYRNKWSIRVEDINSLKG
;
A
#
# COMPACT_ATOMS: atom_id res chain seq x y z
N MET A 1 9.03 5.53 40.43
CA MET A 1 10.06 4.71 39.81
C MET A 1 10.63 5.35 38.55
N PRO A 2 11.56 6.29 38.71
CA PRO A 2 12.13 7.01 37.57
C PRO A 2 12.97 6.14 36.64
N LYS A 3 13.61 5.09 37.16
CA LYS A 3 14.39 4.15 36.35
C LYS A 3 13.51 3.35 35.39
N LEU A 4 12.37 2.86 35.86
CA LEU A 4 11.45 2.07 35.04
C LEU A 4 10.87 2.91 33.90
N LYS A 5 10.47 4.15 34.17
CA LYS A 5 9.99 5.08 33.15
C LYS A 5 11.04 5.37 32.07
N LYS A 6 12.30 5.54 32.48
CA LYS A 6 13.40 5.82 31.58
C LYS A 6 13.70 4.62 30.67
N GLU A 7 13.70 3.41 31.23
CA GLU A 7 13.90 2.17 30.45
C GLU A 7 12.76 1.93 29.48
N LEU A 8 11.50 2.11 29.90
CA LEU A 8 10.34 1.99 29.05
C LEU A 8 10.37 2.99 27.90
N HIS A 9 10.74 4.24 28.17
CA HIS A 9 10.85 5.28 27.15
C HIS A 9 11.92 4.93 26.12
N TRP A 10 13.05 4.41 26.57
CA TRP A 10 14.14 3.99 25.69
C TRP A 10 13.73 2.82 24.80
N MET A 11 13.02 1.82 25.36
CA MET A 11 12.50 0.67 24.62
C MET A 11 11.47 1.09 23.57
N VAL A 12 10.59 2.04 23.90
CA VAL A 12 9.60 2.57 22.98
C VAL A 12 10.29 3.31 21.82
N ASN A 13 11.33 4.08 22.10
CA ASN A 13 12.11 4.78 21.08
C ASN A 13 12.78 3.80 20.10
N ILE A 14 13.35 2.70 20.60
CA ILE A 14 13.95 1.67 19.76
C ILE A 14 12.88 1.00 18.90
N ALA A 15 11.74 0.64 19.49
CA ALA A 15 10.64 0.03 18.77
C ALA A 15 10.12 0.95 17.65
N LEU A 16 9.96 2.25 17.94
CA LEU A 16 9.56 3.23 16.93
C LEU A 16 10.55 3.27 15.78
N GLY A 17 11.86 3.32 16.07
CA GLY A 17 12.90 3.33 15.06
C GLY A 17 12.84 2.12 14.13
N HIS A 18 12.60 0.94 14.67
CA HIS A 18 12.45 -0.29 13.88
C HIS A 18 11.25 -0.24 12.95
N TYR A 19 10.09 0.23 13.43
CA TYR A 19 8.90 0.34 12.60
C TYR A 19 9.06 1.39 11.51
N LEU A 20 9.66 2.54 11.81
CA LEU A 20 9.92 3.57 10.80
C LEU A 20 10.91 3.08 9.74
N PHE A 21 11.90 2.32 10.13
CA PHE A 21 12.86 1.72 9.20
C PHE A 21 12.17 0.71 8.27
N LEU A 22 11.32 -0.16 8.82
CA LEU A 22 10.52 -1.10 8.03
C LEU A 22 9.63 -0.36 7.04
N ALA A 23 8.94 0.67 7.49
CA ALA A 23 8.07 1.49 6.63
C ALA A 23 8.86 2.15 5.50
N ALA A 24 10.06 2.66 5.79
CA ALA A 24 10.93 3.25 4.78
C ALA A 24 11.32 2.24 3.69
N ILE A 25 11.68 1.02 4.08
CA ILE A 25 12.01 -0.06 3.13
C ILE A 25 10.80 -0.40 2.25
N ILE A 26 9.64 -0.59 2.85
CA ILE A 26 8.40 -0.91 2.11
C ILE A 26 8.05 0.21 1.14
N PHE A 27 8.18 1.47 1.58
CA PHE A 27 7.93 2.63 0.74
C PHE A 27 8.85 2.65 -0.48
N ILE A 28 10.15 2.44 -0.27
CA ILE A 28 11.15 2.41 -1.35
C ILE A 28 10.84 1.28 -2.34
N ILE A 29 10.50 0.09 -1.85
CA ILE A 29 10.12 -1.04 -2.70
C ILE A 29 8.90 -0.68 -3.55
N GLY A 30 7.90 -0.04 -2.96
CA GLY A 30 6.72 0.41 -3.68
C GLY A 30 7.04 1.42 -4.78
N VAL A 31 7.87 2.41 -4.49
CA VAL A 31 8.31 3.42 -5.46
C VAL A 31 9.09 2.77 -6.61
N ILE A 32 10.05 1.90 -6.29
CA ILE A 32 10.83 1.18 -7.29
C ILE A 32 9.92 0.31 -8.17
N GLY A 33 8.93 -0.35 -7.55
CA GLY A 33 7.96 -1.16 -8.28
C GLY A 33 7.22 -0.39 -9.36
N ILE A 34 6.81 0.84 -9.07
CA ILE A 34 6.15 1.71 -10.05
C ILE A 34 7.10 2.04 -11.21
N PHE A 35 8.32 2.45 -10.91
CA PHE A 35 9.27 2.88 -11.94
C PHE A 35 9.75 1.74 -12.83
N LEU A 36 9.97 0.55 -12.28
CA LEU A 36 10.48 -0.59 -13.04
C LEU A 36 9.41 -1.26 -13.90
N ASN A 37 8.14 -1.16 -13.52
CA ASN A 37 7.05 -1.92 -14.15
C ASN A 37 5.92 -1.03 -14.62
N ARG A 38 6.23 0.07 -15.28
CA ARG A 38 5.24 1.08 -15.72
C ARG A 38 4.15 0.52 -16.64
N LYS A 39 4.42 -0.56 -17.34
CA LYS A 39 3.48 -1.15 -18.32
C LYS A 39 2.57 -2.21 -17.71
N ASN A 40 2.83 -2.65 -16.48
CA ASN A 40 2.04 -3.68 -15.84
C ASN A 40 1.13 -3.04 -14.79
N ILE A 41 -0.14 -2.92 -15.12
CA ILE A 41 -1.15 -2.26 -14.28
C ILE A 41 -1.27 -2.96 -12.91
N ILE A 42 -1.19 -4.29 -12.89
CA ILE A 42 -1.30 -5.07 -11.65
C ILE A 42 -0.14 -4.74 -10.71
N ILE A 43 1.08 -4.69 -11.23
CA ILE A 43 2.27 -4.37 -10.43
C ILE A 43 2.22 -2.92 -9.94
N ILE A 44 1.76 -1.99 -10.76
CA ILE A 44 1.56 -0.60 -10.36
C ILE A 44 0.57 -0.52 -9.20
N LEU A 45 -0.57 -1.22 -9.30
CA LEU A 45 -1.58 -1.23 -8.25
C LEU A 45 -1.02 -1.81 -6.96
N MET A 46 -0.31 -2.94 -7.03
CA MET A 46 0.34 -3.54 -5.86
C MET A 46 1.39 -2.62 -5.24
N SER A 47 2.14 -1.90 -6.07
CA SER A 47 3.16 -0.95 -5.61
C SER A 47 2.53 0.23 -4.86
N ILE A 48 1.41 0.76 -5.35
CA ILE A 48 0.65 1.80 -4.66
C ILE A 48 0.17 1.29 -3.30
N GLU A 49 -0.32 0.05 -3.24
CA GLU A 49 -0.76 -0.56 -1.98
C GLU A 49 0.39 -0.69 -0.98
N LEU A 50 1.61 -1.02 -1.44
CA LEU A 50 2.79 -1.06 -0.56
C LEU A 50 3.13 0.34 -0.02
N ILE A 51 3.02 1.37 -0.84
CA ILE A 51 3.25 2.75 -0.41
C ILE A 51 2.24 3.16 0.66
N LEU A 52 0.96 2.84 0.45
CA LEU A 52 -0.09 3.12 1.43
C LEU A 52 0.13 2.34 2.73
N LEU A 53 0.56 1.08 2.64
CA LEU A 53 0.92 0.29 3.81
C LEU A 53 2.04 0.95 4.61
N ALA A 54 3.08 1.44 3.94
CA ALA A 54 4.19 2.12 4.59
C ALA A 54 3.73 3.37 5.34
N VAL A 55 2.87 4.17 4.73
CA VAL A 55 2.27 5.35 5.38
C VAL A 55 1.46 4.93 6.61
N ASN A 56 0.68 3.87 6.51
CA ASN A 56 -0.13 3.36 7.62
C ASN A 56 0.74 2.88 8.79
N ILE A 57 1.82 2.17 8.50
CA ILE A 57 2.79 1.74 9.54
C ILE A 57 3.32 2.96 10.29
N ASN A 58 3.67 4.03 9.58
CA ASN A 58 4.15 5.26 10.18
C ASN A 58 3.08 5.91 11.05
N LEU A 59 1.86 6.04 10.57
CA LEU A 59 0.76 6.66 11.31
C LEU A 59 0.46 5.92 12.61
N VAL A 60 0.39 4.60 12.55
CA VAL A 60 0.14 3.77 13.74
C VAL A 60 1.31 3.87 14.71
N SER A 61 2.55 3.81 14.21
CA SER A 61 3.75 3.88 15.05
C SER A 61 3.84 5.21 15.78
N PHE A 62 3.62 6.33 15.09
CA PHE A 62 3.60 7.64 15.71
C PHE A 62 2.43 7.80 16.69
N SER A 63 1.27 7.25 16.37
CA SER A 63 0.11 7.26 17.24
C SER A 63 0.40 6.58 18.58
N ILE A 64 1.05 5.43 18.54
CA ILE A 64 1.43 4.70 19.75
C ILE A 64 2.50 5.48 20.53
N PHE A 65 3.50 6.02 19.86
CA PHE A 65 4.58 6.77 20.48
C PHE A 65 4.08 8.04 21.17
N THR A 66 3.18 8.78 20.54
CA THR A 66 2.62 10.01 21.09
C THR A 66 1.42 9.78 22.01
N GLN A 67 0.96 8.53 22.13
CA GLN A 67 -0.23 8.15 22.91
C GLN A 67 -1.48 8.93 22.45
N ASP A 68 -1.59 9.16 21.16
CA ASP A 68 -2.70 9.87 20.53
C ASP A 68 -3.36 8.96 19.49
N LEU A 69 -4.67 8.73 19.62
CA LEU A 69 -5.43 7.85 18.74
C LEU A 69 -5.61 8.42 17.32
N THR A 70 -5.29 9.66 17.09
CA THR A 70 -5.51 10.34 15.81
C THR A 70 -4.87 9.57 14.64
N GLY A 71 -3.62 9.10 14.81
CA GLY A 71 -2.93 8.31 13.77
C GLY A 71 -3.63 7.00 13.45
N GLN A 72 -4.19 6.33 14.46
CA GLN A 72 -4.94 5.08 14.26
C GLN A 72 -6.26 5.32 13.53
N ILE A 73 -6.94 6.42 13.84
CA ILE A 73 -8.18 6.82 13.17
C ILE A 73 -7.89 7.13 11.71
N PHE A 74 -6.85 7.90 11.42
CA PHE A 74 -6.43 8.18 10.04
C PHE A 74 -6.08 6.91 9.27
N THR A 75 -5.43 5.96 9.92
CA THR A 75 -5.13 4.65 9.32
C THR A 75 -6.39 3.94 8.88
N MET A 76 -7.46 3.97 9.66
CA MET A 76 -8.75 3.37 9.29
C MET A 76 -9.33 4.03 8.04
N PHE A 77 -9.28 5.35 7.93
CA PHE A 77 -9.72 6.06 6.73
C PHE A 77 -8.88 5.69 5.51
N ILE A 78 -7.56 5.62 5.66
CA ILE A 78 -6.67 5.25 4.56
C ILE A 78 -6.94 3.82 4.11
N LEU A 79 -7.16 2.89 5.03
CA LEU A 79 -7.53 1.50 4.69
C LEU A 79 -8.84 1.43 3.94
N THR A 80 -9.82 2.24 4.31
CA THR A 80 -11.11 2.32 3.62
C THR A 80 -10.92 2.81 2.17
N VAL A 81 -10.15 3.88 2.00
CA VAL A 81 -9.83 4.42 0.67
C VAL A 81 -9.04 3.40 -0.15
N ALA A 82 -8.05 2.76 0.46
CA ALA A 82 -7.24 1.74 -0.20
C ALA A 82 -8.09 0.55 -0.67
N ALA A 83 -9.02 0.11 0.16
CA ALA A 83 -9.95 -0.96 -0.21
C ALA A 83 -10.83 -0.55 -1.39
N ALA A 84 -11.35 0.67 -1.40
CA ALA A 84 -12.15 1.20 -2.49
C ALA A 84 -11.33 1.30 -3.79
N GLU A 85 -10.11 1.81 -3.71
CA GLU A 85 -9.20 1.90 -4.85
C GLU A 85 -8.84 0.52 -5.41
N ALA A 86 -8.57 -0.44 -4.55
CA ALA A 86 -8.28 -1.81 -4.96
C ALA A 86 -9.48 -2.44 -5.67
N ALA A 87 -10.69 -2.23 -5.18
CA ALA A 87 -11.92 -2.74 -5.80
C ALA A 87 -12.13 -2.10 -7.17
N ILE A 88 -12.00 -0.78 -7.29
CA ILE A 88 -12.15 -0.06 -8.55
C ILE A 88 -11.04 -0.47 -9.53
N GLY A 89 -9.81 -0.53 -9.06
CA GLY A 89 -8.67 -0.94 -9.88
C GLY A 89 -8.83 -2.35 -10.43
N LEU A 90 -9.28 -3.28 -9.59
CA LEU A 90 -9.54 -4.65 -10.02
C LEU A 90 -10.67 -4.71 -11.03
N ALA A 91 -11.74 -3.94 -10.83
CA ALA A 91 -12.84 -3.86 -11.79
C ALA A 91 -12.37 -3.33 -13.15
N ILE A 92 -11.54 -2.29 -13.16
CA ILE A 92 -10.96 -1.74 -14.38
C ILE A 92 -10.10 -2.78 -15.10
N ILE A 93 -9.26 -3.50 -14.37
CA ILE A 93 -8.40 -4.56 -14.92
C ILE A 93 -9.25 -5.65 -15.56
N VAL A 94 -10.30 -6.10 -14.88
CA VAL A 94 -11.19 -7.15 -15.41
C VAL A 94 -11.86 -6.69 -16.71
N VAL A 95 -12.41 -5.48 -16.75
CA VAL A 95 -13.05 -4.92 -17.95
C VAL A 95 -12.03 -4.78 -19.08
N TYR A 96 -10.82 -4.29 -18.78
CA TYR A 96 -9.76 -4.13 -19.77
C TYR A 96 -9.39 -5.47 -20.43
N TYR A 97 -9.18 -6.53 -19.62
CA TYR A 97 -8.84 -7.84 -20.16
C TYR A 97 -9.99 -8.48 -20.92
N ARG A 98 -11.21 -8.30 -20.48
CA ARG A 98 -12.39 -8.79 -21.20
C ARG A 98 -12.53 -8.12 -22.57
N ASN A 99 -12.34 -6.82 -22.65
CA ASN A 99 -12.38 -6.10 -23.93
C ASN A 99 -11.26 -6.54 -24.86
N LYS A 100 -10.05 -6.68 -24.35
CA LYS A 100 -8.92 -7.16 -25.13
C LYS A 100 -9.15 -8.57 -25.69
N TRP A 101 -9.74 -9.45 -24.88
CA TRP A 101 -10.08 -10.80 -25.29
C TRP A 101 -11.15 -10.78 -26.40
N SER A 102 -12.19 -9.97 -26.25
CA SER A 102 -13.25 -9.81 -27.25
C SER A 102 -12.71 -9.33 -28.59
N ILE A 103 -11.81 -8.36 -28.59
CA ILE A 103 -11.16 -7.84 -29.79
C ILE A 103 -10.35 -8.93 -30.49
N ARG A 104 -9.61 -9.73 -29.75
CA ARG A 104 -8.85 -10.85 -30.29
C ARG A 104 -9.74 -11.89 -30.96
N VAL A 105 -10.88 -12.22 -30.35
CA VAL A 105 -11.83 -13.17 -30.90
C VAL A 105 -12.44 -12.63 -32.19
N GLU A 106 -12.82 -11.35 -32.22
CA GLU A 106 -13.33 -10.69 -33.43
C GLU A 106 -12.31 -10.68 -34.56
N ASP A 107 -11.03 -10.38 -34.25
CA ASP A 107 -9.94 -10.43 -35.22
C ASP A 107 -9.79 -11.82 -35.85
N ILE A 108 -9.85 -12.87 -35.02
CA ILE A 108 -9.77 -14.25 -35.49
C ILE A 108 -10.94 -14.58 -36.39
N ASN A 109 -12.16 -14.16 -36.04
CA ASN A 109 -13.35 -14.38 -36.84
C ASN A 109 -13.29 -13.64 -38.17
N SER A 110 -12.78 -12.42 -38.22
CA SER A 110 -12.63 -11.64 -39.44
C SER A 110 -11.62 -12.25 -40.39
N LEU A 111 -10.58 -12.91 -39.86
CA LEU A 111 -9.59 -13.62 -40.69
C LEU A 111 -10.11 -14.92 -41.26
N LYS A 112 -11.11 -15.53 -40.64
CA LYS A 112 -11.74 -16.77 -41.13
C LYS A 112 -12.91 -16.52 -42.10
N GLY A 113 -13.49 -15.36 -42.00
CA GLY A 113 -14.65 -14.98 -42.76
C GLY A 113 -14.34 -14.23 -44.01
#